data_fe60e214313b00e903bf7df10544c3d0
#
_entry.id   fe60e214313b00e903bf7df10544c3d0
#
_cell.length_a   1.000
_cell.length_b   1.000
_cell.length_c   1.000
_cell.angle_alpha   90.00
_cell.angle_beta   90.00
_cell.angle_gamma   90.00
#
_symmetry.space_group_name_H-M   'P 1'
#
loop_
_entity.id
_entity.type
_entity.pdbx_description
1 polymer ?
#
loop_
_entity_poly.entity_id
_entity_poly.type
_entity_poly.pdbx_seq_one_letter_code
_entity_poly.pdbx_strand_id
1 'polypeptide(L)'
;MENEGSSEGLLEIKCPYSIKGQNISHYEIPDIISMNDKNFCLEMLTTEPTLKKTHKYYAQVQGEMAIKGLPWVDFVVWTAAASNNIFVERVLFDVQYVSAMMPKLVNFYMEKIYPLLYTE
;
A
#
# COMPACT_ATOMS: atom_id res chain seq x y z
N MET A 1 15.77 -15.14 10.46
CA MET A 1 15.11 -15.27 10.07
C MET A 1 14.55 -15.52 9.65
N GLU A 2 14.77 -15.98 9.85
CA GLU A 2 14.02 -16.52 9.41
C GLU A 2 13.03 -16.22 8.71
N ASN A 3 12.42 -15.37 8.98
CA ASN A 3 11.26 -15.13 8.19
C ASN A 3 11.54 -14.57 6.84
N GLU A 4 12.68 -13.95 6.71
CA GLU A 4 13.06 -13.54 5.38
C GLU A 4 13.23 -14.70 4.44
N GLY A 5 13.54 -15.84 4.98
CA GLY A 5 13.64 -17.03 4.17
C GLY A 5 12.32 -17.71 3.95
N SER A 6 11.26 -17.18 4.51
CA SER A 6 9.95 -17.77 4.33
C SER A 6 9.54 -17.65 2.87
N SER A 7 8.94 -18.68 2.36
CA SER A 7 8.38 -18.64 1.02
C SER A 7 7.02 -17.97 0.98
N GLU A 8 6.50 -17.55 2.14
CA GLU A 8 5.16 -17.01 2.19
C GLU A 8 5.18 -15.53 2.45
N GLY A 9 4.39 -14.82 1.70
CA GLY A 9 4.15 -13.42 1.86
C GLY A 9 2.85 -13.08 1.18
N LEU A 10 2.58 -11.80 1.05
CA LEU A 10 1.38 -11.33 0.40
C LEU A 10 1.69 -10.83 -1.00
N LEU A 11 0.68 -10.81 -1.83
CA LEU A 11 0.75 -10.19 -3.14
C LEU A 11 -0.41 -9.21 -3.23
N GLU A 12 -0.09 -7.94 -3.51
CA GLU A 12 -1.10 -6.92 -3.66
C GLU A 12 -0.88 -6.22 -4.98
N ILE A 13 -1.89 -6.25 -5.85
CA ILE A 13 -1.79 -5.69 -7.19
C ILE A 13 -2.75 -4.53 -7.29
N LYS A 14 -2.25 -3.37 -7.72
CA LYS A 14 -3.05 -2.18 -7.94
C LYS A 14 -2.99 -1.79 -9.41
N CYS A 15 -4.15 -1.55 -9.99
CA CYS A 15 -4.26 -1.13 -11.38
C CYS A 15 -4.95 0.24 -11.35
N PRO A 16 -4.20 1.32 -11.09
CA PRO A 16 -4.83 2.63 -11.01
C PRO A 16 -5.50 2.98 -12.33
N TYR A 17 -6.72 3.44 -12.26
CA TYR A 17 -7.47 3.77 -13.45
C TYR A 17 -7.52 5.27 -13.68
N SER A 18 -7.78 6.04 -12.63
CA SER A 18 -7.85 7.48 -12.77
C SER A 18 -7.45 8.13 -11.46
N ILE A 19 -6.89 9.32 -11.58
CA ILE A 19 -6.52 10.14 -10.44
C ILE A 19 -7.04 11.52 -10.74
N LYS A 20 -7.87 12.07 -9.82
CA LYS A 20 -8.43 13.41 -10.00
C LYS A 20 -9.19 13.52 -11.31
N GLY A 21 -9.92 12.48 -11.67
CA GLY A 21 -10.71 12.49 -12.88
C GLY A 21 -9.96 12.21 -14.16
N GLN A 22 -8.67 11.92 -14.07
CA GLN A 22 -7.87 11.61 -15.25
C GLN A 22 -7.64 10.12 -15.33
N ASN A 23 -7.75 9.58 -16.53
CA ASN A 23 -7.47 8.18 -16.77
C ASN A 23 -5.96 8.02 -16.95
N ILE A 24 -5.31 7.37 -15.99
CA ILE A 24 -3.86 7.19 -16.04
C ILE A 24 -3.47 5.79 -16.46
N SER A 25 -4.43 4.98 -16.89
CA SER A 25 -4.12 3.59 -17.25
C SER A 25 -3.20 3.50 -18.46
N HIS A 26 -3.11 4.57 -19.25
CA HIS A 26 -2.28 4.56 -20.45
C HIS A 26 -0.93 5.25 -20.24
N TYR A 27 -0.65 5.76 -19.05
CA TYR A 27 0.61 6.43 -18.77
C TYR A 27 1.60 5.47 -18.15
N GLU A 28 2.87 5.67 -18.46
CA GLU A 28 3.91 4.89 -17.79
C GLU A 28 4.13 5.42 -16.39
N ILE A 29 4.60 4.52 -15.52
CA ILE A 29 4.73 4.85 -14.11
C ILE A 29 5.65 6.06 -13.87
N PRO A 30 6.83 6.18 -14.51
CA PRO A 30 7.64 7.37 -14.30
C PRO A 30 6.92 8.66 -14.70
N ASP A 31 6.10 8.59 -15.75
CA ASP A 31 5.36 9.78 -16.19
C ASP A 31 4.34 10.18 -15.12
N ILE A 32 3.66 9.21 -14.53
CA ILE A 32 2.66 9.51 -13.50
C ILE A 32 3.34 10.16 -12.31
N ILE A 33 4.50 9.65 -11.91
CA ILE A 33 5.23 10.22 -10.79
C ILE A 33 5.66 11.65 -11.10
N SER A 34 6.12 11.89 -12.34
CA SER A 34 6.60 13.22 -12.72
C SER A 34 5.47 14.23 -12.78
N MET A 35 4.22 13.79 -12.90
CA MET A 35 3.09 14.69 -12.81
C MET A 35 2.90 15.27 -11.42
N ASN A 36 3.61 14.71 -10.43
CA ASN A 36 3.56 15.20 -9.05
C ASN A 36 2.16 15.15 -8.48
N ASP A 37 1.43 14.09 -8.78
CA ASP A 37 0.07 13.93 -8.29
C ASP A 37 0.11 13.41 -6.86
N LYS A 38 -0.51 14.16 -5.96
CA LYS A 38 -0.49 13.81 -4.53
C LYS A 38 -1.25 12.52 -4.25
N ASN A 39 -2.16 12.14 -5.12
CA ASN A 39 -2.98 10.95 -4.90
C ASN A 39 -2.33 9.67 -5.39
N PHE A 40 -1.25 9.78 -6.15
CA PHE A 40 -0.59 8.57 -6.64
C PHE A 40 0.19 7.92 -5.52
N CYS A 41 0.25 6.59 -5.54
CA CYS A 41 0.81 5.84 -4.41
C CYS A 41 2.33 5.75 -4.42
N LEU A 42 3.00 6.08 -5.52
CA LEU A 42 4.45 5.96 -5.62
C LEU A 42 5.12 7.31 -5.64
N GLU A 43 6.35 7.34 -5.16
CA GLU A 43 7.16 8.55 -5.15
C GLU A 43 8.61 8.18 -5.44
N MET A 44 9.41 9.20 -5.77
CA MET A 44 10.84 8.99 -6.04
C MET A 44 11.63 9.55 -4.88
N LEU A 45 12.02 8.68 -3.94
CA LEU A 45 12.92 9.09 -2.87
C LEU A 45 14.38 8.88 -3.25
N THR A 46 14.61 7.95 -4.15
CA THR A 46 15.93 7.66 -4.68
C THR A 46 15.81 7.64 -6.19
N THR A 47 16.60 6.81 -6.83
CA THR A 47 16.52 6.70 -8.30
C THR A 47 15.38 5.79 -8.75
N GLU A 48 14.71 5.12 -7.80
CA GLU A 48 13.64 4.19 -8.16
C GLU A 48 12.36 4.55 -7.43
N PRO A 49 11.20 4.25 -8.03
CA PRO A 49 9.93 4.51 -7.36
C PRO A 49 9.80 3.66 -6.10
N THR A 50 9.06 4.17 -5.14
CA THR A 50 8.76 3.43 -3.92
C THR A 50 7.36 3.81 -3.46
N LEU A 51 6.70 2.89 -2.77
CA LEU A 51 5.37 3.12 -2.22
C LEU A 51 5.44 4.18 -1.12
N LYS A 52 4.58 5.18 -1.22
CA LYS A 52 4.53 6.25 -0.21
C LYS A 52 4.04 5.70 1.11
N LYS A 53 4.79 5.95 2.18
CA LYS A 53 4.35 5.52 3.50
C LYS A 53 3.14 6.31 3.99
N THR A 54 2.87 7.45 3.39
CA THR A 54 1.71 8.26 3.74
C THR A 54 0.46 7.87 2.98
N HIS A 55 0.57 6.96 2.03
CA HIS A 55 -0.56 6.55 1.21
C HIS A 55 -1.34 5.44 1.89
N LYS A 56 -2.66 5.43 1.65
CA LYS A 56 -3.52 4.43 2.27
C LYS A 56 -3.13 2.99 1.90
N TYR A 57 -2.49 2.80 0.75
CA TYR A 57 -2.06 1.46 0.36
C TYR A 57 -0.98 0.93 1.29
N TYR A 58 -0.10 1.81 1.80
CA TYR A 58 0.91 1.35 2.76
C TYR A 58 0.23 0.87 4.04
N ALA A 59 -0.74 1.64 4.53
CA ALA A 59 -1.49 1.22 5.73
C ALA A 59 -2.21 -0.10 5.48
N GLN A 60 -2.78 -0.27 4.30
CA GLN A 60 -3.50 -1.49 3.96
C GLN A 60 -2.59 -2.72 4.00
N VAL A 61 -1.45 -2.66 3.32
CA VAL A 61 -0.58 -3.84 3.26
C VAL A 61 0.08 -4.12 4.59
N GLN A 62 0.44 -3.08 5.35
CA GLN A 62 1.00 -3.29 6.68
C GLN A 62 -0.03 -3.92 7.61
N GLY A 63 -1.27 -3.47 7.54
CA GLY A 63 -2.33 -4.06 8.33
C GLY A 63 -2.58 -5.52 7.98
N GLU A 64 -2.57 -5.83 6.69
CA GLU A 64 -2.77 -7.21 6.26
C GLU A 64 -1.64 -8.12 6.72
N MET A 65 -0.40 -7.62 6.65
CA MET A 65 0.73 -8.41 7.15
C MET A 65 0.63 -8.65 8.65
N ALA A 66 0.18 -7.64 9.39
CA ALA A 66 0.03 -7.79 10.83
C ALA A 66 -1.02 -8.83 11.17
N ILE A 67 -2.15 -8.80 10.48
CA ILE A 67 -3.25 -9.73 10.76
C ILE A 67 -2.87 -11.16 10.40
N LYS A 68 -2.20 -11.33 9.28
CA LYS A 68 -1.87 -12.66 8.79
C LYS A 68 -0.54 -13.19 9.28
N GLY A 69 0.23 -12.33 9.96
CA GLY A 69 1.52 -12.76 10.48
C GLY A 69 2.55 -13.04 9.42
N LEU A 70 2.51 -12.29 8.31
CA LEU A 70 3.43 -12.50 7.21
C LEU A 70 4.47 -11.40 7.17
N PRO A 71 5.70 -11.72 6.76
CA PRO A 71 6.81 -10.77 6.91
C PRO A 71 7.01 -9.82 5.74
N TRP A 72 6.38 -10.06 4.59
CA TRP A 72 6.58 -9.19 3.45
C TRP A 72 5.37 -9.24 2.53
N VAL A 73 5.27 -8.23 1.68
CA VAL A 73 4.27 -8.15 0.61
C VAL A 73 4.97 -7.70 -0.66
N ASP A 74 4.65 -8.34 -1.78
CA ASP A 74 5.06 -7.83 -3.07
C ASP A 74 3.95 -6.91 -3.56
N PHE A 75 4.27 -5.63 -3.58
CA PHE A 75 3.34 -4.59 -3.99
C PHE A 75 3.58 -4.29 -5.46
N VAL A 76 2.54 -4.46 -6.26
CA VAL A 76 2.63 -4.36 -7.71
C VAL A 76 1.70 -3.25 -8.19
N VAL A 77 2.23 -2.39 -9.02
CA VAL A 77 1.41 -1.38 -9.71
C VAL A 77 1.55 -1.64 -11.20
N TRP A 78 0.40 -1.74 -11.86
CA TRP A 78 0.35 -2.01 -13.29
C TRP A 78 -0.56 -0.99 -13.96
N THR A 79 -0.09 -0.44 -15.06
CA THR A 79 -0.93 0.40 -15.90
C THR A 79 -1.12 -0.30 -17.22
N ALA A 80 -2.11 0.12 -17.98
CA ALA A 80 -2.37 -0.49 -19.28
C ALA A 80 -1.55 0.15 -20.39
N ALA A 81 -0.51 0.88 -20.03
CA ALA A 81 0.37 1.47 -21.01
C ALA A 81 1.20 0.37 -21.69
N ALA A 82 2.24 0.74 -22.39
CA ALA A 82 3.02 -0.23 -23.11
C ALA A 82 3.38 -1.43 -22.25
N SER A 83 3.66 -2.54 -22.91
CA SER A 83 4.09 -3.73 -22.21
C SER A 83 5.28 -3.40 -21.31
N ASN A 84 5.42 -4.14 -20.24
CA ASN A 84 6.48 -3.97 -19.24
C ASN A 84 6.32 -2.76 -18.34
N ASN A 85 5.19 -2.07 -18.41
CA ASN A 85 4.98 -0.95 -17.49
C ASN A 85 4.37 -1.48 -16.20
N ILE A 86 5.20 -2.19 -15.46
CA ILE A 86 4.80 -2.81 -14.22
C ILE A 86 5.85 -2.47 -13.18
N PHE A 87 5.41 -2.16 -11.99
CA PHE A 87 6.28 -1.85 -10.86
C PHE A 87 6.07 -2.90 -9.80
N VAL A 88 7.16 -3.43 -9.26
CA VAL A 88 7.10 -4.41 -8.18
C VAL A 88 8.06 -3.97 -7.08
N GLU A 89 7.56 -3.91 -5.87
CA GLU A 89 8.40 -3.60 -4.72
C GLU A 89 8.07 -4.57 -3.60
N ARG A 90 9.09 -5.22 -3.03
CA ARG A 90 8.88 -6.03 -1.85
C ARG A 90 8.94 -5.13 -0.63
N VAL A 91 7.81 -5.02 0.04
CA VAL A 91 7.67 -4.17 1.23
C VAL A 91 7.70 -5.07 2.44
N LEU A 92 8.59 -4.77 3.37
CA LEU A 92 8.74 -5.56 4.58
C LEU A 92 7.78 -5.09 5.65
N PHE A 93 7.45 -5.99 6.57
CA PHE A 93 6.62 -5.64 7.70
C PHE A 93 7.31 -4.57 8.53
N ASP A 94 6.60 -3.49 8.80
CA ASP A 94 7.13 -2.31 9.47
C ASP A 94 6.53 -2.24 10.87
N VAL A 95 7.24 -2.81 11.82
CA VAL A 95 6.75 -2.92 13.18
C VAL A 95 6.50 -1.55 13.81
N GLN A 96 7.35 -0.58 13.52
CA GLN A 96 7.18 0.74 14.11
C GLN A 96 5.94 1.43 13.56
N TYR A 97 5.71 1.30 12.26
CA TYR A 97 4.54 1.89 11.62
C TYR A 97 3.27 1.27 12.20
N VAL A 98 3.23 -0.06 12.29
CA VAL A 98 2.04 -0.75 12.76
C VAL A 98 1.80 -0.45 14.24
N SER A 99 2.86 -0.38 15.04
CA SER A 99 2.73 -0.05 16.46
C SER A 99 2.12 1.33 16.67
N ALA A 100 2.42 2.28 15.77
CA ALA A 100 1.84 3.61 15.86
C ALA A 100 0.41 3.64 15.34
N MET A 101 0.10 2.80 14.37
CA MET A 101 -1.21 2.78 13.73
C MET A 101 -2.27 2.08 14.59
N MET A 102 -1.90 1.00 15.26
CA MET A 102 -2.88 0.15 15.96
C MET A 102 -3.68 0.88 17.01
N PRO A 103 -3.08 1.71 17.88
CA PRO A 103 -3.90 2.40 18.87
C PRO A 103 -4.96 3.30 18.23
N LYS A 104 -4.64 3.91 17.10
CA LYS A 104 -5.61 4.75 16.42
C LYS A 104 -6.77 3.93 15.88
N LEU A 105 -6.49 2.75 15.35
CA LEU A 105 -7.54 1.88 14.86
C LEU A 105 -8.41 1.35 16.00
N VAL A 106 -7.79 0.97 17.11
CA VAL A 106 -8.53 0.49 18.27
C VAL A 106 -9.45 1.59 18.80
N ASN A 107 -8.92 2.80 18.92
CA ASN A 107 -9.73 3.92 19.41
C ASN A 107 -10.90 4.19 18.47
N PHE A 108 -10.65 4.17 17.17
CA PHE A 108 -11.73 4.38 16.21
C PHE A 108 -12.79 3.29 16.35
N TYR A 109 -12.35 2.04 16.48
CA TYR A 109 -13.30 0.94 16.63
C TYR A 109 -14.14 1.10 17.88
N MET A 110 -13.49 1.41 19.02
CA MET A 110 -14.20 1.51 20.28
C MET A 110 -15.16 2.69 20.30
N GLU A 111 -14.79 3.79 19.66
CA GLU A 111 -15.63 5.00 19.72
C GLU A 111 -16.71 5.03 18.66
N LYS A 112 -16.46 4.43 17.48
CA LYS A 112 -17.37 4.60 16.35
C LYS A 112 -18.07 3.33 15.95
N ILE A 113 -17.46 2.18 16.11
CA ILE A 113 -18.02 0.94 15.60
C ILE A 113 -18.59 0.08 16.70
N TYR A 114 -17.84 -0.10 17.78
CA TYR A 114 -18.30 -0.96 18.87
C TYR A 114 -19.68 -0.57 19.41
N PRO A 115 -19.96 0.73 19.65
CA PRO A 115 -21.30 1.09 20.14
C PRO A 115 -22.40 0.69 19.18
N LEU A 116 -22.14 0.74 17.86
CA LEU A 116 -23.15 0.36 16.88
C LEU A 116 -23.44 -1.13 16.90
N LEU A 117 -22.41 -1.95 17.20
CA LEU A 117 -22.59 -3.39 17.20
C LEU A 117 -23.28 -3.91 18.45
N TYR A 118 -23.07 -3.24 19.59
CA TYR A 118 -23.50 -3.77 20.89
C TYR A 118 -24.49 -2.87 21.62
N THR A 119 -25.07 -1.92 20.90
CA THR A 119 -26.11 -1.09 21.48
C THR A 119 -27.43 -1.86 21.53
N GLU A 120 -28.12 -1.73 22.65
CA GLU A 120 -29.43 -2.37 22.80
C GLU A 120 -30.51 -1.57 22.13
#